data_7d08dc99c180a12bf58d5ead52b79876
#
_entry.id   7d08dc99c180a12bf58d5ead52b79876
#
_cell.length_a   1.000
_cell.length_b   1.000
_cell.length_c   1.000
_cell.angle_alpha   90.00
_cell.angle_beta   90.00
_cell.angle_gamma   90.00
#
_symmetry.space_group_name_H-M   'P 1'
#
loop_
_entity.id
_entity.type
_entity.pdbx_description
1 polymer ?
#
loop_
_entity_poly.entity_id
_entity_poly.type
_entity_poly.pdbx_seq_one_letter_code
_entity_poly.pdbx_strand_id
1 'polypeptide(L)'
;MNQRVSLSKKDSILYCFYDLSVSYANYDFFQFLQLAELHRKRHGQDKLFIIFTAGTSGKFQHSTEQGEVALNSQMIMSNFLIPSCWLLPSCVNVAWLRNEEEVNVFFDQVGSTIFPITYNPQLVIVQPMTKCSMYPDVTAAYLRDEEFSVFEEPEEYTNMVVSYLSCQPESRKVITVTFRATDCDPTVRTQIYREWEGFLETLAEQEYRIIIVSDDYRSWQQSPFSKYECCEAATVNILFRAALYRHAYLNMFIDSSCADSVRWTGASSLVFNQINRQVTSSLPWFRSILGVDFGDQLPMTSKRHVLVWGTQTKELIKSEFDKFTAEFSDNILGQANGIVTHGIQSIRQQRLLCESALNYISEKMSVLVEQEHIDTIKAITRLDPDYAMPRYLLGLVAAQIGDFDNALQLLDDCIILSNNGRNLDFDRACRSLKAEVFEKLDNSGQALQEYLELNKKYPENTEILDRISVLKKTIPKT
;
A
#
# COMPACT_ATOMS: atom_id res chain seq x y z
N MET A 1 -17.52 4.52 27.81
CA MET A 1 -16.83 4.98 29.02
C MET A 1 -15.38 5.20 28.64
N ASN A 2 -14.99 6.47 28.36
CA ASN A 2 -13.63 6.79 27.91
C ASN A 2 -12.67 6.68 29.10
N GLN A 3 -11.98 5.56 29.23
CA GLN A 3 -10.77 5.55 30.03
C GLN A 3 -9.72 6.39 29.27
N ARG A 4 -9.54 7.66 29.70
CA ARG A 4 -8.38 8.44 29.32
C ARG A 4 -7.17 7.69 29.89
N VAL A 5 -6.43 6.99 29.00
CA VAL A 5 -5.09 6.51 29.32
C VAL A 5 -4.29 7.76 29.69
N SER A 6 -3.92 7.90 30.94
CA SER A 6 -3.03 8.97 31.38
C SER A 6 -1.67 8.70 30.75
N LEU A 7 -1.30 9.47 29.74
CA LEU A 7 0.04 9.42 29.16
C LEU A 7 1.05 9.70 30.27
N SER A 8 1.97 8.78 30.47
CA SER A 8 3.10 9.03 31.36
C SER A 8 3.94 10.17 30.74
N LYS A 9 4.53 11.03 31.55
CA LYS A 9 5.36 12.16 31.11
C LYS A 9 6.58 11.78 30.24
N LYS A 10 6.72 10.50 29.85
CA LYS A 10 7.86 9.91 29.13
C LYS A 10 7.55 9.35 27.77
N ASP A 11 6.27 9.15 27.41
CA ASP A 11 5.95 8.49 26.13
C ASP A 11 6.17 9.46 24.96
N SER A 12 7.01 9.07 24.01
CA SER A 12 7.20 9.80 22.76
C SER A 12 6.07 9.46 21.77
N ILE A 13 5.42 10.48 21.21
CA ILE A 13 4.24 10.32 20.36
C ILE A 13 4.59 10.70 18.93
N LEU A 14 4.23 9.82 17.96
CA LEU A 14 4.19 10.15 16.55
C LEU A 14 2.78 10.64 16.19
N TYR A 15 2.69 11.84 15.63
CA TYR A 15 1.44 12.45 15.19
C TYR A 15 1.22 12.16 13.72
N CYS A 16 0.17 11.39 13.41
CA CYS A 16 -0.06 10.87 12.06
C CYS A 16 -1.26 11.56 11.42
N PHE A 17 -1.01 12.35 10.39
CA PHE A 17 -2.04 13.12 9.68
C PHE A 17 -2.58 12.34 8.48
N TYR A 18 -3.86 12.03 8.50
CA TYR A 18 -4.59 11.47 7.37
C TYR A 18 -5.54 12.53 6.81
N ASP A 19 -5.11 13.20 5.75
CA ASP A 19 -5.84 14.31 5.17
C ASP A 19 -6.85 13.83 4.13
N LEU A 20 -8.13 13.95 4.49
CA LEU A 20 -9.26 13.50 3.70
C LEU A 20 -9.55 14.37 2.47
N SER A 21 -8.87 15.51 2.30
CA SER A 21 -8.95 16.29 1.07
C SER A 21 -8.15 15.67 -0.08
N VAL A 22 -7.17 14.82 0.23
CA VAL A 22 -6.27 14.19 -0.74
C VAL A 22 -6.20 12.68 -0.60
N SER A 23 -6.64 12.13 0.55
CA SER A 23 -6.66 10.69 0.83
C SER A 23 -8.09 10.15 0.81
N TYR A 24 -8.27 8.95 0.27
CA TYR A 24 -9.59 8.34 0.18
C TYR A 24 -10.07 7.80 1.53
N ALA A 25 -11.35 8.01 1.82
CA ALA A 25 -12.02 7.42 2.99
C ALA A 25 -12.45 5.98 2.69
N ASN A 26 -11.47 5.10 2.45
CA ASN A 26 -11.67 3.71 2.05
C ASN A 26 -10.63 2.79 2.71
N TYR A 27 -10.52 1.54 2.26
CA TYR A 27 -9.61 0.51 2.80
C TYR A 27 -8.12 0.81 2.60
N ASP A 28 -7.73 1.78 1.76
CA ASP A 28 -6.33 2.24 1.65
C ASP A 28 -5.82 2.80 2.99
N PHE A 29 -6.72 3.19 3.89
CA PHE A 29 -6.39 3.63 5.24
C PHE A 29 -5.63 2.56 6.06
N PHE A 30 -5.85 1.28 5.81
CA PHE A 30 -5.07 0.22 6.46
C PHE A 30 -3.59 0.24 6.05
N GLN A 31 -3.29 0.64 4.82
CA GLN A 31 -1.90 0.82 4.38
C GLN A 31 -1.26 2.00 5.12
N PHE A 32 -2.00 3.10 5.29
CA PHE A 32 -1.53 4.24 6.08
C PHE A 32 -1.23 3.84 7.52
N LEU A 33 -2.12 3.10 8.18
CA LEU A 33 -1.91 2.64 9.55
C LEU A 33 -0.66 1.77 9.66
N GLN A 34 -0.45 0.88 8.70
CA GLN A 34 0.72 0.01 8.69
C GLN A 34 2.02 0.80 8.50
N LEU A 35 2.03 1.77 7.59
CA LEU A 35 3.19 2.64 7.35
C LEU A 35 3.47 3.56 8.53
N ALA A 36 2.44 4.11 9.16
CA ALA A 36 2.59 4.91 10.38
C ALA A 36 3.23 4.09 11.52
N GLU A 37 2.80 2.83 11.68
CA GLU A 37 3.37 1.92 12.67
C GLU A 37 4.83 1.56 12.37
N LEU A 38 5.17 1.28 11.11
CA LEU A 38 6.54 1.05 10.67
C LEU A 38 7.42 2.28 10.92
N HIS A 39 6.92 3.47 10.59
CA HIS A 39 7.62 4.73 10.84
C HIS A 39 7.84 4.96 12.33
N ARG A 40 6.83 4.70 13.17
CA ARG A 40 6.93 4.76 14.62
C ARG A 40 8.05 3.87 15.16
N LYS A 41 8.07 2.60 14.75
CA LYS A 41 9.09 1.61 15.15
C LYS A 41 10.49 2.06 14.74
N ARG A 42 10.66 2.51 13.51
CA ARG A 42 11.95 2.94 12.96
C ARG A 42 12.55 4.14 13.69
N HIS A 43 11.71 5.08 14.10
CA HIS A 43 12.15 6.30 14.80
C HIS A 43 12.09 6.17 16.32
N GLY A 44 11.82 4.96 16.84
CA GLY A 44 11.80 4.70 18.29
C GLY A 44 10.72 5.46 19.05
N GLN A 45 9.61 5.82 18.39
CA GLN A 45 8.46 6.43 19.07
C GLN A 45 7.65 5.36 19.79
N ASP A 46 7.09 5.72 20.98
CA ASP A 46 6.36 4.76 21.80
C ASP A 46 4.91 4.56 21.33
N LYS A 47 4.26 5.65 20.89
CA LYS A 47 2.82 5.69 20.64
C LYS A 47 2.47 6.42 19.35
N LEU A 48 1.26 6.11 18.81
CA LEU A 48 0.64 6.80 17.71
C LEU A 48 -0.52 7.67 18.17
N PHE A 49 -0.65 8.85 17.59
CA PHE A 49 -1.84 9.69 17.64
C PHE A 49 -2.30 9.95 16.21
N ILE A 50 -3.43 9.39 15.82
CA ILE A 50 -3.97 9.54 14.45
C ILE A 50 -4.85 10.79 14.39
N ILE A 51 -4.60 11.64 13.40
CA ILE A 51 -5.31 12.90 13.20
C ILE A 51 -5.95 12.87 11.80
N PHE A 52 -7.27 12.86 11.77
CA PHE A 52 -8.02 13.07 10.54
C PHE A 52 -8.24 14.56 10.33
N THR A 53 -7.95 15.01 9.11
CA THR A 53 -8.20 16.39 8.70
C THR A 53 -9.11 16.42 7.49
N ALA A 54 -9.96 17.44 7.39
CA ALA A 54 -10.82 17.66 6.22
C ALA A 54 -10.11 18.51 5.14
N GLY A 55 -8.84 18.86 5.37
CA GLY A 55 -8.10 19.81 4.56
C GLY A 55 -8.71 21.21 4.58
N THR A 56 -8.11 22.12 3.85
CA THR A 56 -8.53 23.52 3.76
C THR A 56 -9.91 23.69 3.10
N SER A 57 -10.38 22.71 2.34
CA SER A 57 -11.67 22.76 1.66
C SER A 57 -12.86 22.28 2.51
N GLY A 58 -12.61 21.65 3.65
CA GLY A 58 -13.64 20.98 4.46
C GLY A 58 -14.37 19.84 3.74
N LYS A 59 -13.87 19.42 2.59
CA LYS A 59 -14.49 18.39 1.73
C LYS A 59 -13.65 17.12 1.78
N PHE A 60 -14.32 15.98 1.93
CA PHE A 60 -13.71 14.69 1.73
C PHE A 60 -13.52 14.40 0.24
N GLN A 61 -12.37 13.84 -0.13
CA GLN A 61 -12.20 13.28 -1.45
C GLN A 61 -12.96 11.95 -1.52
N HIS A 62 -14.06 11.92 -2.25
CA HIS A 62 -14.80 10.69 -2.49
C HIS A 62 -14.49 10.16 -3.89
N SER A 63 -14.32 8.86 -3.96
CA SER A 63 -14.07 8.15 -5.22
C SER A 63 -15.32 8.02 -6.11
N THR A 64 -16.53 8.36 -5.62
CA THR A 64 -17.76 8.17 -6.38
C THR A 64 -18.82 9.22 -6.03
N GLU A 65 -19.32 9.84 -7.07
CA GLU A 65 -20.59 10.51 -7.34
C GLU A 65 -21.23 11.51 -6.37
N GLN A 66 -21.64 12.58 -6.99
CA GLN A 66 -22.32 13.76 -6.48
C GLN A 66 -23.65 13.42 -5.81
N GLY A 67 -23.85 13.88 -4.60
CA GLY A 67 -25.19 14.12 -4.06
C GLY A 67 -25.53 13.61 -2.64
N GLU A 68 -24.85 12.59 -2.09
CA GLU A 68 -25.15 12.03 -0.75
C GLU A 68 -23.99 12.17 0.26
N VAL A 69 -23.13 13.12 0.04
CA VAL A 69 -21.78 13.19 0.60
C VAL A 69 -21.71 13.38 2.11
N ALA A 70 -22.59 14.18 2.70
CA ALA A 70 -22.43 14.58 4.12
C ALA A 70 -22.79 13.47 5.12
N LEU A 71 -23.87 12.73 4.89
CA LEU A 71 -24.30 11.65 5.80
C LEU A 71 -23.35 10.46 5.74
N ASN A 72 -22.89 10.13 4.55
CA ASN A 72 -21.93 9.06 4.32
C ASN A 72 -20.57 9.34 4.97
N SER A 73 -20.11 10.57 4.95
CA SER A 73 -18.82 10.95 5.54
C SER A 73 -18.78 10.73 7.05
N GLN A 74 -19.83 11.11 7.76
CA GLN A 74 -19.89 10.90 9.21
C GLN A 74 -19.99 9.43 9.57
N MET A 75 -20.74 8.64 8.80
CA MET A 75 -20.82 7.19 9.00
C MET A 75 -19.49 6.50 8.72
N ILE A 76 -18.78 6.87 7.66
CA ILE A 76 -17.45 6.34 7.35
C ILE A 76 -16.47 6.69 8.47
N MET A 77 -16.49 7.93 8.97
CA MET A 77 -15.63 8.33 10.08
C MET A 77 -15.92 7.52 11.35
N SER A 78 -17.19 7.40 11.73
CA SER A 78 -17.57 6.78 13.00
C SER A 78 -17.58 5.26 12.99
N ASN A 79 -17.84 4.62 11.84
CA ASN A 79 -17.99 3.16 11.74
C ASN A 79 -16.77 2.47 11.16
N PHE A 80 -15.91 3.22 10.46
CA PHE A 80 -14.77 2.66 9.76
C PHE A 80 -13.45 3.34 10.15
N LEU A 81 -13.19 4.61 9.77
CA LEU A 81 -11.86 5.20 9.90
C LEU A 81 -11.39 5.33 11.37
N ILE A 82 -12.19 5.96 12.23
CA ILE A 82 -11.83 6.15 13.64
C ILE A 82 -11.70 4.80 14.36
N PRO A 83 -12.64 3.86 14.25
CA PRO A 83 -12.49 2.55 14.89
C PRO A 83 -11.29 1.76 14.36
N SER A 84 -10.97 1.83 13.07
CA SER A 84 -9.80 1.11 12.51
C SER A 84 -8.49 1.47 13.19
N CYS A 85 -8.34 2.68 13.73
CA CYS A 85 -7.14 3.09 14.46
C CYS A 85 -6.86 2.21 15.68
N TRP A 86 -7.89 1.66 16.31
CA TRP A 86 -7.78 0.80 17.49
C TRP A 86 -7.35 -0.63 17.18
N LEU A 87 -7.19 -0.98 15.90
CA LEU A 87 -6.54 -2.21 15.47
C LEU A 87 -5.02 -2.20 15.68
N LEU A 88 -4.44 -1.02 15.98
CA LEU A 88 -3.05 -0.88 16.37
C LEU A 88 -2.95 -0.64 17.89
N PRO A 89 -2.37 -1.57 18.67
CA PRO A 89 -2.20 -1.40 20.12
C PRO A 89 -1.33 -0.18 20.51
N SER A 90 -0.51 0.30 19.57
CA SER A 90 0.29 1.53 19.73
C SER A 90 -0.53 2.81 19.61
N CYS A 91 -1.72 2.78 19.01
CA CYS A 91 -2.59 3.94 18.88
C CYS A 91 -3.23 4.28 20.23
N VAL A 92 -2.97 5.49 20.73
CA VAL A 92 -3.47 5.92 22.04
C VAL A 92 -4.49 7.02 21.97
N ASN A 93 -4.60 7.68 20.82
CA ASN A 93 -5.58 8.75 20.62
C ASN A 93 -5.92 8.93 19.15
N VAL A 94 -7.12 9.46 18.91
CA VAL A 94 -7.62 9.80 17.59
C VAL A 94 -8.29 11.17 17.67
N ALA A 95 -7.97 12.07 16.75
CA ALA A 95 -8.63 13.36 16.61
C ALA A 95 -9.24 13.52 15.21
N TRP A 96 -10.30 14.26 15.14
CA TRP A 96 -10.89 14.69 13.88
C TRP A 96 -10.99 16.22 13.87
N LEU A 97 -10.06 16.87 13.16
CA LEU A 97 -10.01 18.31 12.97
C LEU A 97 -10.83 18.68 11.73
N ARG A 98 -11.78 19.56 11.92
CA ARG A 98 -12.87 19.80 10.92
C ARG A 98 -12.67 21.03 10.06
N ASN A 99 -11.75 21.89 10.45
CA ASN A 99 -11.50 23.16 9.76
C ASN A 99 -10.00 23.48 9.75
N GLU A 100 -9.62 24.38 8.86
CA GLU A 100 -8.24 24.77 8.63
C GLU A 100 -7.57 25.40 9.87
N GLU A 101 -8.32 26.18 10.64
CA GLU A 101 -7.80 26.84 11.85
C GLU A 101 -7.38 25.79 12.90
N GLU A 102 -8.26 24.80 13.17
CA GLU A 102 -7.94 23.69 14.06
C GLU A 102 -6.69 22.92 13.60
N VAL A 103 -6.58 22.66 12.30
CA VAL A 103 -5.45 21.92 11.72
C VAL A 103 -4.15 22.70 11.88
N ASN A 104 -4.13 23.98 11.53
CA ASN A 104 -2.93 24.82 11.61
C ASN A 104 -2.47 24.98 13.07
N VAL A 105 -3.39 25.29 13.99
CA VAL A 105 -3.08 25.42 15.43
C VAL A 105 -2.52 24.11 15.98
N PHE A 106 -3.10 22.98 15.62
CA PHE A 106 -2.61 21.67 16.10
C PHE A 106 -1.26 21.32 15.48
N PHE A 107 -1.09 21.55 14.19
CA PHE A 107 0.16 21.27 13.45
C PHE A 107 1.34 22.07 14.04
N ASP A 108 1.14 23.35 14.33
CA ASP A 108 2.16 24.21 14.94
C ASP A 108 2.57 23.74 16.34
N GLN A 109 1.67 23.05 17.06
CA GLN A 109 1.95 22.55 18.42
C GLN A 109 2.73 21.25 18.44
N VAL A 110 2.57 20.37 17.45
CA VAL A 110 3.17 19.03 17.46
C VAL A 110 4.61 18.98 16.94
N GLY A 111 5.07 20.04 16.29
CA GLY A 111 6.46 20.15 15.82
C GLY A 111 6.80 19.18 14.70
N SER A 112 8.02 18.62 14.71
CA SER A 112 8.55 17.79 13.62
C SER A 112 8.31 16.29 13.78
N THR A 113 7.68 15.83 14.85
CA THR A 113 7.41 14.40 15.09
C THR A 113 6.09 13.99 14.44
N ILE A 114 6.07 14.06 13.12
CA ILE A 114 4.85 13.85 12.31
C ILE A 114 5.03 12.74 11.27
N PHE A 115 3.91 12.17 10.83
CA PHE A 115 3.83 11.28 9.68
C PHE A 115 2.59 11.65 8.83
N PRO A 116 2.69 11.69 7.49
CA PRO A 116 3.92 11.64 6.68
C PRO A 116 4.88 12.81 7.03
N ILE A 117 6.19 12.59 6.94
CA ILE A 117 7.21 13.60 7.32
C ILE A 117 7.04 14.91 6.54
N THR A 118 6.60 14.80 5.30
CA THR A 118 6.40 15.92 4.39
C THR A 118 5.00 16.56 4.51
N TYR A 119 4.16 16.09 5.45
CA TYR A 119 2.84 16.69 5.61
C TYR A 119 2.95 18.17 6.00
N ASN A 120 2.25 19.00 5.24
CA ASN A 120 2.07 20.41 5.52
C ASN A 120 0.65 20.81 5.12
N PRO A 121 -0.21 21.23 6.06
CA PRO A 121 -1.59 21.54 5.77
C PRO A 121 -1.78 22.66 4.75
N GLN A 122 -0.81 23.59 4.64
CA GLN A 122 -0.86 24.70 3.67
C GLN A 122 -0.47 24.27 2.25
N LEU A 123 0.24 23.17 2.09
CA LEU A 123 0.76 22.68 0.82
C LEU A 123 0.06 21.40 0.32
N VAL A 124 -0.79 20.80 1.12
CA VAL A 124 -1.37 19.46 0.85
C VAL A 124 -2.13 19.37 -0.47
N ILE A 125 -2.79 20.45 -0.90
CA ILE A 125 -3.52 20.48 -2.18
C ILE A 125 -2.58 20.60 -3.38
N VAL A 126 -1.47 21.31 -3.21
CA VAL A 126 -0.47 21.55 -4.27
C VAL A 126 0.49 20.37 -4.38
N GLN A 127 0.82 19.77 -3.25
CA GLN A 127 1.72 18.62 -3.13
C GLN A 127 1.00 17.51 -2.35
N PRO A 128 0.05 16.81 -2.96
CA PRO A 128 -0.69 15.77 -2.26
C PRO A 128 0.26 14.64 -1.88
N MET A 129 0.60 14.58 -0.60
CA MET A 129 1.58 13.64 -0.03
C MET A 129 1.06 12.21 0.03
N THR A 130 -0.25 12.05 -0.01
CA THR A 130 -0.96 10.78 0.09
C THR A 130 -1.85 10.60 -1.13
N LYS A 131 -1.27 10.52 -2.33
CA LYS A 131 -2.05 10.18 -3.52
C LYS A 131 -2.44 8.71 -3.50
N CYS A 132 -3.73 8.51 -3.54
CA CYS A 132 -4.45 7.33 -4.04
C CYS A 132 -4.09 5.95 -3.47
N SER A 133 -2.87 5.57 -3.28
CA SER A 133 -2.53 4.23 -2.78
C SER A 133 -1.13 4.26 -2.20
N MET A 134 -1.02 3.85 -0.96
CA MET A 134 0.28 3.74 -0.28
C MET A 134 0.91 2.35 -0.49
N TYR A 135 0.41 1.54 -1.42
CA TYR A 135 0.94 0.22 -1.72
C TYR A 135 2.42 0.23 -2.14
N PRO A 136 2.92 1.17 -2.97
CA PRO A 136 4.34 1.21 -3.28
C PRO A 136 5.23 1.49 -2.07
N ASP A 137 4.74 2.26 -1.08
CA ASP A 137 5.46 2.47 0.19
C ASP A 137 5.53 1.16 1.01
N VAL A 138 4.44 0.40 1.03
CA VAL A 138 4.41 -0.93 1.66
C VAL A 138 5.39 -1.88 0.97
N THR A 139 5.43 -1.86 -0.37
CA THR A 139 6.40 -2.63 -1.15
C THR A 139 7.83 -2.20 -0.83
N ALA A 140 8.09 -0.90 -0.74
CA ALA A 140 9.39 -0.36 -0.37
C ALA A 140 9.82 -0.80 1.05
N ALA A 141 8.90 -0.78 2.01
CA ALA A 141 9.14 -1.26 3.37
C ALA A 141 9.47 -2.75 3.39
N TYR A 142 8.73 -3.57 2.61
CA TYR A 142 9.03 -4.99 2.45
C TYR A 142 10.43 -5.24 1.88
N LEU A 143 10.84 -4.49 0.87
CA LEU A 143 12.16 -4.61 0.26
C LEU A 143 13.31 -4.19 1.20
N ARG A 144 13.02 -3.42 2.25
CA ARG A 144 13.95 -3.07 3.34
C ARG A 144 13.95 -4.10 4.49
N ASP A 145 13.26 -5.23 4.33
CA ASP A 145 13.09 -6.26 5.37
C ASP A 145 12.43 -5.74 6.66
N GLU A 146 11.50 -4.78 6.55
CA GLU A 146 10.78 -4.27 7.70
C GLU A 146 9.70 -5.25 8.18
N GLU A 147 9.61 -5.40 9.50
CA GLU A 147 8.62 -6.28 10.12
C GLU A 147 7.27 -5.60 10.25
N PHE A 148 6.31 -6.05 9.44
CA PHE A 148 4.92 -5.57 9.49
C PHE A 148 4.22 -5.98 10.78
N SER A 149 3.43 -5.05 11.32
CA SER A 149 2.64 -5.31 12.51
C SER A 149 1.38 -6.12 12.18
N VAL A 150 1.04 -7.03 13.07
CA VAL A 150 -0.28 -7.66 13.06
C VAL A 150 -1.28 -6.70 13.66
N PHE A 151 -2.40 -6.49 12.97
CA PHE A 151 -3.53 -5.73 13.51
C PHE A 151 -4.33 -6.61 14.48
N GLU A 152 -4.65 -6.05 15.62
CA GLU A 152 -5.33 -6.75 16.70
C GLU A 152 -6.57 -5.96 17.12
N GLU A 153 -7.70 -6.63 17.15
CA GLU A 153 -8.93 -6.04 17.68
C GLU A 153 -8.87 -5.97 19.22
N PRO A 154 -9.51 -4.96 19.83
CA PRO A 154 -9.66 -4.90 21.29
C PRO A 154 -10.41 -6.13 21.83
N GLU A 155 -10.01 -6.59 23.03
CA GLU A 155 -10.51 -7.83 23.66
C GLU A 155 -12.04 -7.89 23.79
N GLU A 156 -12.68 -6.75 24.01
CA GLU A 156 -14.14 -6.67 24.08
C GLU A 156 -14.82 -7.14 22.78
N TYR A 157 -14.25 -6.85 21.62
CA TYR A 157 -14.78 -7.29 20.32
C TYR A 157 -14.54 -8.79 20.09
N THR A 158 -13.39 -9.29 20.52
CA THR A 158 -13.12 -10.74 20.56
C THR A 158 -14.20 -11.45 21.38
N ASN A 159 -14.48 -10.96 22.61
CA ASN A 159 -15.49 -11.54 23.49
C ASN A 159 -16.91 -11.46 22.90
N MET A 160 -17.26 -10.35 22.25
CA MET A 160 -18.53 -10.19 21.55
C MET A 160 -18.69 -11.21 20.42
N VAL A 161 -17.66 -11.40 19.60
CA VAL A 161 -17.67 -12.36 18.49
C VAL A 161 -17.71 -13.79 18.99
N VAL A 162 -16.92 -14.15 19.99
CA VAL A 162 -16.99 -15.48 20.61
C VAL A 162 -18.40 -15.76 21.12
N SER A 163 -19.04 -14.81 21.79
CA SER A 163 -20.42 -14.92 22.24
C SER A 163 -21.39 -15.10 21.08
N TYR A 164 -21.26 -14.29 20.02
CA TYR A 164 -22.08 -14.39 18.82
C TYR A 164 -21.94 -15.76 18.13
N LEU A 165 -20.73 -16.25 18.00
CA LEU A 165 -20.47 -17.55 17.37
C LEU A 165 -20.97 -18.71 18.23
N SER A 166 -20.94 -18.59 19.58
CA SER A 166 -21.36 -19.59 20.53
C SER A 166 -22.90 -19.68 20.71
N CYS A 167 -23.65 -18.70 20.16
CA CYS A 167 -25.13 -18.75 20.23
C CYS A 167 -25.75 -19.94 19.48
N GLN A 168 -24.98 -20.60 18.63
CA GLN A 168 -25.39 -21.85 17.96
C GLN A 168 -24.55 -23.02 18.50
N PRO A 169 -25.16 -24.12 18.89
CA PRO A 169 -24.53 -25.20 19.65
C PRO A 169 -23.59 -26.11 18.86
N GLU A 170 -23.15 -25.72 17.69
CA GLU A 170 -22.48 -26.61 16.75
C GLU A 170 -21.02 -26.26 16.51
N SER A 171 -20.17 -27.27 16.49
CA SER A 171 -18.73 -27.21 16.18
C SER A 171 -18.42 -27.00 14.69
N ARG A 172 -19.33 -26.33 13.94
CA ARG A 172 -19.15 -26.10 12.51
C ARG A 172 -18.04 -25.07 12.27
N LYS A 173 -17.27 -25.30 11.22
CA LYS A 173 -16.26 -24.33 10.75
C LYS A 173 -16.96 -23.10 10.17
N VAL A 174 -16.64 -21.92 10.68
CA VAL A 174 -17.24 -20.67 10.22
C VAL A 174 -16.56 -20.20 8.93
N ILE A 175 -17.34 -20.01 7.88
CA ILE A 175 -16.91 -19.39 6.63
C ILE A 175 -17.60 -18.04 6.52
N THR A 176 -16.85 -16.95 6.38
CA THR A 176 -17.42 -15.66 6.02
C THR A 176 -17.35 -15.45 4.52
N VAL A 177 -18.40 -14.90 3.93
CA VAL A 177 -18.41 -14.45 2.54
C VAL A 177 -18.69 -12.95 2.51
N THR A 178 -17.70 -12.17 2.10
CA THR A 178 -17.83 -10.73 2.02
C THR A 178 -18.07 -10.31 0.59
N PHE A 179 -19.13 -9.52 0.39
CA PHE A 179 -19.49 -8.98 -0.90
C PHE A 179 -19.72 -7.48 -0.82
N ARG A 180 -19.53 -6.83 -1.93
CA ARG A 180 -19.78 -5.40 -2.12
C ARG A 180 -20.81 -5.20 -3.23
N ALA A 181 -21.76 -4.29 -3.01
CA ALA A 181 -22.65 -3.83 -4.08
C ALA A 181 -21.89 -2.82 -4.96
N THR A 182 -20.89 -3.33 -5.69
CA THR A 182 -19.99 -2.48 -6.47
C THR A 182 -20.62 -1.93 -7.73
N ASP A 183 -19.98 -0.87 -8.25
CA ASP A 183 -20.27 -0.14 -9.49
C ASP A 183 -19.98 -0.96 -10.78
N CYS A 184 -19.89 -2.29 -10.70
CA CYS A 184 -19.80 -3.11 -11.89
C CYS A 184 -21.15 -3.27 -12.58
N ASP A 185 -21.11 -3.56 -13.88
CA ASP A 185 -22.31 -3.83 -14.67
C ASP A 185 -23.25 -4.78 -13.93
N PRO A 186 -24.54 -4.43 -13.72
CA PRO A 186 -25.50 -5.26 -13.00
C PRO A 186 -25.63 -6.69 -13.53
N THR A 187 -25.42 -6.89 -14.83
CA THR A 187 -25.47 -8.21 -15.47
C THR A 187 -24.28 -9.08 -15.02
N VAL A 188 -23.07 -8.51 -15.06
CA VAL A 188 -21.83 -9.17 -14.60
C VAL A 188 -21.93 -9.52 -13.13
N ARG A 189 -22.39 -8.58 -12.31
CA ARG A 189 -22.61 -8.77 -10.88
C ARG A 189 -23.59 -9.91 -10.59
N THR A 190 -24.73 -9.92 -11.28
CA THR A 190 -25.74 -10.97 -11.13
C THR A 190 -25.18 -12.34 -11.48
N GLN A 191 -24.33 -12.42 -12.53
CA GLN A 191 -23.70 -13.68 -12.90
C GLN A 191 -22.73 -14.15 -11.81
N ILE A 192 -21.86 -13.27 -11.30
CA ILE A 192 -20.94 -13.60 -10.22
C ILE A 192 -21.71 -14.14 -9.00
N TYR A 193 -22.76 -13.47 -8.59
CA TYR A 193 -23.55 -13.93 -7.43
C TYR A 193 -24.20 -15.29 -7.65
N ARG A 194 -24.64 -15.62 -8.85
CA ARG A 194 -25.15 -16.97 -9.18
C ARG A 194 -24.07 -18.04 -9.07
N GLU A 195 -22.87 -17.76 -9.53
CA GLU A 195 -21.74 -18.68 -9.41
C GLU A 195 -21.38 -18.93 -7.95
N TRP A 196 -21.36 -17.88 -7.14
CA TRP A 196 -21.14 -17.99 -5.70
C TRP A 196 -22.26 -18.72 -4.99
N GLU A 197 -23.52 -18.42 -5.27
CA GLU A 197 -24.66 -19.16 -4.71
C GLU A 197 -24.57 -20.66 -5.04
N GLY A 198 -24.28 -20.96 -6.31
CA GLY A 198 -24.09 -22.34 -6.75
C GLY A 198 -22.91 -23.05 -6.06
N PHE A 199 -21.83 -22.33 -5.71
CA PHE A 199 -20.75 -22.89 -4.90
C PHE A 199 -21.21 -23.11 -3.44
N LEU A 200 -21.79 -22.09 -2.80
CA LEU A 200 -22.23 -22.17 -1.41
C LEU A 200 -23.20 -23.33 -1.17
N GLU A 201 -24.07 -23.63 -2.12
CA GLU A 201 -24.98 -24.79 -2.10
C GLU A 201 -24.24 -26.14 -2.12
N THR A 202 -22.95 -26.16 -2.51
CA THR A 202 -22.15 -27.41 -2.46
C THR A 202 -21.49 -27.64 -1.11
N LEU A 203 -21.48 -26.65 -0.22
CA LEU A 203 -20.92 -26.80 1.11
C LEU A 203 -21.86 -27.56 2.03
N ALA A 204 -21.34 -28.57 2.72
CA ALA A 204 -22.14 -29.37 3.63
C ALA A 204 -22.57 -28.54 4.84
N GLU A 205 -23.86 -28.35 5.04
CA GLU A 205 -24.42 -27.56 6.15
C GLU A 205 -24.01 -28.10 7.54
N GLN A 206 -23.74 -29.41 7.66
CA GLN A 206 -23.28 -30.01 8.90
C GLN A 206 -21.83 -29.69 9.24
N GLU A 207 -21.03 -29.33 8.22
CA GLU A 207 -19.59 -29.04 8.39
C GLU A 207 -19.29 -27.52 8.48
N TYR A 208 -20.04 -26.71 7.73
CA TYR A 208 -19.78 -25.29 7.62
C TYR A 208 -20.98 -24.43 8.05
N ARG A 209 -20.69 -23.36 8.80
CA ARG A 209 -21.59 -22.23 9.06
C ARG A 209 -21.20 -21.08 8.17
N ILE A 210 -22.07 -20.73 7.24
CA ILE A 210 -21.82 -19.64 6.27
C ILE A 210 -22.41 -18.36 6.84
N ILE A 211 -21.57 -17.33 6.99
CA ILE A 211 -21.95 -15.99 7.46
C ILE A 211 -21.65 -14.98 6.35
N ILE A 212 -22.68 -14.32 5.89
CA ILE A 212 -22.56 -13.27 4.88
C ILE A 212 -22.25 -11.94 5.56
N VAL A 213 -21.23 -11.25 5.06
CA VAL A 213 -20.83 -9.92 5.49
C VAL A 213 -20.98 -8.95 4.30
N SER A 214 -21.83 -7.96 4.46
CA SER A 214 -21.95 -6.89 3.48
C SER A 214 -20.84 -5.88 3.67
N ASP A 215 -20.20 -5.43 2.60
CA ASP A 215 -19.12 -4.45 2.71
C ASP A 215 -19.64 -3.04 3.02
N ASP A 216 -20.83 -2.73 2.61
CA ASP A 216 -21.51 -1.46 2.92
C ASP A 216 -22.94 -1.67 3.45
N TYR A 217 -23.45 -0.66 4.17
CA TYR A 217 -24.78 -0.71 4.77
C TYR A 217 -25.94 -0.73 3.75
N ARG A 218 -25.68 -0.35 2.48
CA ARG A 218 -26.71 -0.41 1.43
C ARG A 218 -26.90 -1.84 0.94
N SER A 219 -25.80 -2.61 0.94
CA SER A 219 -25.79 -3.99 0.45
C SER A 219 -26.56 -4.95 1.33
N TRP A 220 -26.69 -4.69 2.64
CA TRP A 220 -27.39 -5.60 3.54
C TRP A 220 -28.88 -5.67 3.25
N GLN A 221 -29.50 -4.55 2.82
CA GLN A 221 -30.93 -4.51 2.48
C GLN A 221 -31.30 -5.32 1.24
N GLN A 222 -30.30 -5.63 0.43
CA GLN A 222 -30.44 -6.34 -0.84
C GLN A 222 -29.44 -7.48 -0.98
N SER A 223 -29.18 -8.23 0.11
CA SER A 223 -28.26 -9.35 0.04
C SER A 223 -28.69 -10.34 -1.03
N PRO A 224 -27.83 -10.67 -2.00
CA PRO A 224 -28.11 -11.68 -2.99
C PRO A 224 -28.13 -13.08 -2.37
N PHE A 225 -27.63 -13.21 -1.14
CA PHE A 225 -27.47 -14.47 -0.40
C PHE A 225 -28.46 -14.61 0.76
N SER A 226 -29.72 -14.23 0.55
CA SER A 226 -30.76 -14.19 1.60
C SER A 226 -31.08 -15.53 2.28
N LYS A 227 -30.61 -16.66 1.71
CA LYS A 227 -30.71 -17.99 2.30
C LYS A 227 -29.79 -18.23 3.49
N TYR A 228 -28.70 -17.41 3.57
CA TYR A 228 -27.64 -17.58 4.55
C TYR A 228 -27.72 -16.55 5.66
N GLU A 229 -27.10 -16.86 6.78
CA GLU A 229 -26.99 -15.92 7.91
C GLU A 229 -26.25 -14.66 7.51
N CYS A 230 -26.82 -13.48 7.76
CA CYS A 230 -26.19 -12.20 7.53
C CYS A 230 -25.73 -11.59 8.86
N CYS A 231 -24.48 -11.14 8.93
CA CYS A 231 -23.93 -10.48 10.11
C CYS A 231 -23.94 -8.96 9.94
N GLU A 232 -25.04 -8.31 10.31
CA GLU A 232 -25.21 -6.86 10.21
C GLU A 232 -24.22 -6.08 11.09
N ALA A 233 -23.90 -6.63 12.27
CA ALA A 233 -22.92 -6.02 13.17
C ALA A 233 -21.54 -5.85 12.49
N ALA A 234 -21.12 -6.84 11.71
CA ALA A 234 -19.87 -6.77 10.95
C ALA A 234 -19.91 -5.75 9.79
N THR A 235 -21.10 -5.42 9.28
CA THR A 235 -21.26 -4.41 8.23
C THR A 235 -21.02 -2.99 8.76
N VAL A 236 -21.48 -2.69 9.97
CA VAL A 236 -21.46 -1.33 10.53
C VAL A 236 -20.37 -1.11 11.60
N ASN A 237 -19.60 -2.14 11.94
CA ASN A 237 -18.56 -2.04 12.95
C ASN A 237 -17.31 -2.79 12.51
N ILE A 238 -16.28 -2.05 12.13
CA ILE A 238 -15.04 -2.61 11.60
C ILE A 238 -14.26 -3.43 12.64
N LEU A 239 -14.35 -3.11 13.93
CA LEU A 239 -13.68 -3.87 14.98
C LEU A 239 -14.37 -5.23 15.22
N PHE A 240 -15.71 -5.23 15.20
CA PHE A 240 -16.46 -6.48 15.24
C PHE A 240 -16.17 -7.33 13.99
N ARG A 241 -16.10 -6.70 12.82
CA ARG A 241 -15.75 -7.36 11.55
C ARG A 241 -14.35 -7.97 11.61
N ALA A 242 -13.34 -7.23 12.10
CA ALA A 242 -11.97 -7.75 12.24
C ALA A 242 -11.92 -8.94 13.18
N ALA A 243 -12.60 -8.88 14.33
CA ALA A 243 -12.72 -9.99 15.25
C ALA A 243 -13.43 -11.21 14.63
N LEU A 244 -14.54 -10.98 13.88
CA LEU A 244 -15.24 -12.07 13.18
C LEU A 244 -14.32 -12.76 12.16
N TYR A 245 -13.57 -11.98 11.36
CA TYR A 245 -12.66 -12.54 10.38
C TYR A 245 -11.50 -13.32 11.01
N ARG A 246 -10.99 -12.87 12.14
CA ARG A 246 -9.94 -13.59 12.88
C ARG A 246 -10.45 -14.93 13.44
N HIS A 247 -11.69 -14.99 13.88
CA HIS A 247 -12.30 -16.20 14.45
C HIS A 247 -12.95 -17.13 13.41
N ALA A 248 -13.10 -16.67 12.17
CA ALA A 248 -13.58 -17.51 11.08
C ALA A 248 -12.50 -18.51 10.64
N TYR A 249 -12.94 -19.72 10.25
CA TYR A 249 -12.07 -20.72 9.65
C TYR A 249 -11.47 -20.22 8.33
N LEU A 250 -12.32 -19.58 7.51
CA LEU A 250 -11.92 -19.01 6.23
C LEU A 250 -12.80 -17.79 5.91
N ASN A 251 -12.14 -16.73 5.42
CA ASN A 251 -12.81 -15.54 4.92
C ASN A 251 -12.69 -15.51 3.39
N MET A 252 -13.82 -15.42 2.69
CA MET A 252 -13.88 -15.40 1.24
C MET A 252 -14.37 -14.02 0.77
N PHE A 253 -13.63 -13.39 -0.11
CA PHE A 253 -13.92 -12.05 -0.60
C PHE A 253 -14.23 -12.09 -2.10
N ILE A 254 -15.43 -11.67 -2.45
CA ILE A 254 -15.88 -11.57 -3.86
C ILE A 254 -15.16 -10.46 -4.61
N ASP A 255 -14.67 -9.45 -3.87
CA ASP A 255 -13.89 -8.33 -4.38
C ASP A 255 -12.67 -8.08 -3.48
N SER A 256 -11.57 -7.66 -4.08
CA SER A 256 -10.30 -7.47 -3.38
C SER A 256 -10.28 -6.25 -2.43
N SER A 257 -11.11 -5.24 -2.66
CA SER A 257 -11.04 -3.98 -1.91
C SER A 257 -11.29 -4.17 -0.41
N CYS A 258 -12.27 -4.97 -0.02
CA CYS A 258 -12.59 -5.21 1.37
C CYS A 258 -11.62 -6.19 2.06
N ALA A 259 -10.82 -6.92 1.31
CA ALA A 259 -9.84 -7.86 1.85
C ALA A 259 -8.66 -7.17 2.56
N ASP A 260 -8.45 -5.88 2.34
CA ASP A 260 -7.41 -5.12 3.04
C ASP A 260 -7.65 -5.08 4.55
N SER A 261 -8.91 -5.23 4.98
CA SER A 261 -9.26 -5.34 6.41
C SER A 261 -8.69 -6.59 7.10
N VAL A 262 -8.36 -7.64 6.36
CA VAL A 262 -7.78 -8.89 6.90
C VAL A 262 -6.31 -9.09 6.54
N ARG A 263 -5.79 -8.35 5.60
CA ARG A 263 -4.42 -8.52 5.09
C ARG A 263 -3.37 -8.54 6.21
N TRP A 264 -3.55 -7.70 7.21
CA TRP A 264 -2.61 -7.52 8.31
C TRP A 264 -3.03 -8.21 9.62
N THR A 265 -4.13 -8.97 9.62
CA THR A 265 -4.64 -9.63 10.85
C THR A 265 -4.14 -11.05 11.03
N GLY A 266 -3.48 -11.63 10.03
CA GLY A 266 -3.11 -13.05 10.03
C GLY A 266 -4.30 -14.01 9.82
N ALA A 267 -5.50 -13.50 9.62
CA ALA A 267 -6.68 -14.31 9.33
C ALA A 267 -6.59 -15.04 7.99
N SER A 268 -7.16 -16.23 7.91
CA SER A 268 -7.23 -17.02 6.68
C SER A 268 -8.17 -16.37 5.67
N SER A 269 -7.74 -16.20 4.41
CA SER A 269 -8.58 -15.57 3.39
C SER A 269 -8.30 -16.01 1.97
N LEU A 270 -9.37 -16.16 1.18
CA LEU A 270 -9.35 -16.28 -0.28
C LEU A 270 -9.93 -14.98 -0.87
N VAL A 271 -9.13 -14.29 -1.66
CA VAL A 271 -9.48 -13.01 -2.26
C VAL A 271 -9.58 -13.17 -3.77
N PHE A 272 -10.79 -13.08 -4.29
CA PHE A 272 -11.06 -13.29 -5.71
C PHE A 272 -10.90 -11.99 -6.49
N ASN A 273 -9.78 -11.87 -7.21
CA ASN A 273 -9.46 -10.70 -8.02
C ASN A 273 -10.04 -10.86 -9.41
N GLN A 274 -11.05 -10.05 -9.71
CA GLN A 274 -11.54 -9.94 -11.08
C GLN A 274 -10.73 -8.88 -11.84
N ILE A 275 -9.91 -9.35 -12.79
CA ILE A 275 -9.26 -8.44 -13.72
C ILE A 275 -10.30 -7.91 -14.70
N ASN A 276 -10.47 -6.60 -14.72
CA ASN A 276 -11.37 -5.92 -15.62
C ASN A 276 -10.66 -4.75 -16.35
N ARG A 277 -11.40 -3.97 -17.12
CA ARG A 277 -10.86 -2.82 -17.84
C ARG A 277 -10.83 -1.53 -16.99
N GLN A 278 -11.32 -1.57 -15.77
CA GLN A 278 -11.21 -0.43 -14.86
C GLN A 278 -9.76 -0.23 -14.43
N VAL A 279 -9.33 1.01 -14.26
CA VAL A 279 -7.93 1.35 -13.98
C VAL A 279 -7.41 0.60 -12.75
N THR A 280 -8.17 0.59 -11.66
CA THR A 280 -7.76 -0.01 -10.36
C THR A 280 -7.90 -1.53 -10.28
N SER A 281 -8.41 -2.18 -11.32
CA SER A 281 -8.54 -3.64 -11.43
C SER A 281 -7.90 -4.16 -12.71
N SER A 282 -7.08 -3.33 -13.38
CA SER A 282 -6.36 -3.73 -14.59
C SER A 282 -5.01 -4.37 -14.24
N LEU A 283 -4.57 -5.29 -15.08
CA LEU A 283 -3.26 -5.91 -14.90
C LEU A 283 -2.09 -4.91 -14.92
N PRO A 284 -2.08 -3.83 -15.75
CA PRO A 284 -1.10 -2.77 -15.64
C PRO A 284 -1.05 -2.10 -14.27
N TRP A 285 -2.21 -1.87 -13.65
CA TRP A 285 -2.27 -1.29 -12.31
C TRP A 285 -1.67 -2.23 -11.26
N PHE A 286 -2.03 -3.51 -11.26
CA PHE A 286 -1.43 -4.51 -10.36
C PHE A 286 0.09 -4.55 -10.49
N ARG A 287 0.62 -4.50 -11.70
CA ARG A 287 2.07 -4.50 -11.95
C ARG A 287 2.76 -3.23 -11.45
N SER A 288 2.17 -2.06 -11.76
CA SER A 288 2.81 -0.78 -11.44
C SER A 288 2.68 -0.36 -9.98
N ILE A 289 1.58 -0.72 -9.31
CA ILE A 289 1.27 -0.27 -7.96
C ILE A 289 1.59 -1.34 -6.92
N LEU A 290 1.19 -2.58 -7.17
CA LEU A 290 1.41 -3.69 -6.23
C LEU A 290 2.67 -4.50 -6.51
N GLY A 291 3.30 -4.34 -7.69
CA GLY A 291 4.45 -5.12 -8.10
C GLY A 291 4.14 -6.61 -8.30
N VAL A 292 2.89 -6.95 -8.67
CA VAL A 292 2.45 -8.33 -8.89
C VAL A 292 1.80 -8.49 -10.26
N ASP A 293 1.92 -9.69 -10.82
CA ASP A 293 1.30 -10.07 -12.08
C ASP A 293 0.21 -11.12 -11.88
N PHE A 294 -0.45 -11.50 -12.97
CA PHE A 294 -1.44 -12.58 -12.94
C PHE A 294 -0.84 -13.87 -12.39
N GLY A 295 -1.44 -14.41 -11.35
CA GLY A 295 -1.00 -15.62 -10.65
C GLY A 295 -0.07 -15.37 -9.46
N ASP A 296 0.52 -14.18 -9.32
CA ASP A 296 1.39 -13.87 -8.19
C ASP A 296 0.60 -13.65 -6.89
N GLN A 297 1.27 -13.88 -5.76
CA GLN A 297 0.79 -13.52 -4.43
C GLN A 297 1.52 -12.28 -3.91
N LEU A 298 0.92 -11.54 -2.96
CA LEU A 298 1.59 -10.43 -2.29
C LEU A 298 2.67 -10.98 -1.35
N PRO A 299 3.97 -10.69 -1.58
CA PRO A 299 5.04 -11.38 -0.87
C PRO A 299 5.09 -11.08 0.63
N MET A 300 4.60 -9.89 1.05
CA MET A 300 4.56 -9.46 2.44
C MET A 300 3.38 -10.02 3.24
N THR A 301 2.41 -10.66 2.59
CA THR A 301 1.22 -11.18 3.27
C THR A 301 1.39 -12.64 3.72
N SER A 302 0.58 -13.05 4.70
CA SER A 302 0.52 -14.42 5.17
C SER A 302 0.23 -15.40 4.02
N LYS A 303 0.83 -16.59 4.04
CA LYS A 303 0.48 -17.70 3.14
C LYS A 303 -0.99 -18.09 3.23
N ARG A 304 -1.67 -17.72 4.33
CA ARG A 304 -3.11 -17.92 4.50
C ARG A 304 -3.96 -16.81 3.87
N HIS A 305 -3.34 -15.76 3.31
CA HIS A 305 -4.01 -14.70 2.56
C HIS A 305 -3.72 -14.90 1.07
N VAL A 306 -4.60 -15.59 0.37
CA VAL A 306 -4.39 -16.06 -1.00
C VAL A 306 -5.17 -15.21 -1.99
N LEU A 307 -4.47 -14.64 -2.97
CA LEU A 307 -5.08 -13.96 -4.11
C LEU A 307 -5.46 -15.01 -5.18
N VAL A 308 -6.74 -15.09 -5.50
CA VAL A 308 -7.27 -15.94 -6.55
C VAL A 308 -7.47 -15.13 -7.82
N TRP A 309 -6.89 -15.59 -8.91
CA TRP A 309 -6.90 -14.91 -10.20
C TRP A 309 -7.79 -15.63 -11.19
N GLY A 310 -8.63 -14.89 -11.90
CA GLY A 310 -9.47 -15.42 -12.96
C GLY A 310 -10.95 -15.09 -12.81
N THR A 311 -11.73 -15.57 -13.78
CA THR A 311 -13.19 -15.39 -13.77
C THR A 311 -13.81 -16.22 -12.65
N GLN A 312 -14.62 -15.62 -11.83
CA GLN A 312 -15.25 -16.25 -10.66
C GLN A 312 -16.38 -17.19 -11.11
N THR A 313 -16.01 -18.38 -11.58
CA THR A 313 -16.97 -19.47 -11.84
C THR A 313 -17.07 -20.36 -10.62
N LYS A 314 -18.18 -21.07 -10.48
CA LYS A 314 -18.41 -22.06 -9.41
C LYS A 314 -17.25 -23.05 -9.29
N GLU A 315 -16.73 -23.52 -10.43
CA GLU A 315 -15.64 -24.49 -10.51
C GLU A 315 -14.32 -23.89 -9.97
N LEU A 316 -14.00 -22.64 -10.36
CA LEU A 316 -12.81 -21.96 -9.83
C LEU A 316 -12.93 -21.76 -8.32
N ILE A 317 -14.07 -21.22 -7.86
CA ILE A 317 -14.30 -20.95 -6.43
C ILE A 317 -14.15 -22.24 -5.63
N LYS A 318 -14.77 -23.32 -6.09
CA LYS A 318 -14.68 -24.65 -5.44
C LYS A 318 -13.25 -25.19 -5.45
N SER A 319 -12.57 -25.12 -6.58
CA SER A 319 -11.20 -25.62 -6.70
C SER A 319 -10.25 -24.91 -5.74
N GLU A 320 -10.34 -23.59 -5.63
CA GLU A 320 -9.46 -22.82 -4.72
C GLU A 320 -9.84 -23.05 -3.24
N PHE A 321 -11.13 -23.22 -2.95
CA PHE A 321 -11.60 -23.60 -1.62
C PHE A 321 -11.05 -24.99 -1.23
N ASP A 322 -11.16 -25.99 -2.11
CA ASP A 322 -10.69 -27.36 -1.85
C ASP A 322 -9.16 -27.39 -1.67
N LYS A 323 -8.41 -26.64 -2.47
CA LYS A 323 -6.95 -26.49 -2.31
C LYS A 323 -6.59 -25.87 -0.95
N PHE A 324 -7.26 -24.77 -0.60
CA PHE A 324 -7.03 -24.06 0.66
C PHE A 324 -7.33 -24.97 1.85
N THR A 325 -8.46 -25.66 1.86
CA THR A 325 -8.87 -26.54 2.96
C THR A 325 -7.98 -27.78 3.08
N ALA A 326 -7.44 -28.28 1.97
CA ALA A 326 -6.47 -29.40 1.98
C ALA A 326 -5.11 -28.95 2.55
N GLU A 327 -4.64 -27.73 2.23
CA GLU A 327 -3.38 -27.21 2.72
C GLU A 327 -3.46 -26.75 4.18
N PHE A 328 -4.59 -26.17 4.59
CA PHE A 328 -4.79 -25.57 5.91
C PHE A 328 -5.93 -26.23 6.69
N SER A 329 -5.88 -27.58 6.80
CA SER A 329 -6.94 -28.38 7.45
C SER A 329 -7.20 -28.00 8.90
N ASP A 330 -6.17 -27.54 9.62
CA ASP A 330 -6.27 -27.13 11.01
C ASP A 330 -6.25 -25.62 11.12
N ASN A 331 -7.38 -25.05 11.57
CA ASN A 331 -7.41 -23.64 11.97
C ASN A 331 -6.75 -23.51 13.36
N ILE A 332 -5.43 -23.39 13.39
CA ILE A 332 -4.74 -23.04 14.62
C ILE A 332 -4.91 -21.53 14.79
N LEU A 333 -6.04 -21.16 15.42
CA LEU A 333 -6.24 -19.82 15.97
C LEU A 333 -5.03 -19.45 16.80
N GLY A 334 -4.32 -18.38 16.41
CA GLY A 334 -3.46 -17.65 17.31
C GLY A 334 -2.17 -18.35 17.76
N GLN A 335 -1.53 -19.19 16.97
CA GLN A 335 -0.13 -19.47 17.23
C GLN A 335 0.69 -18.24 16.87
N ALA A 336 1.10 -17.52 17.92
CA ALA A 336 1.93 -16.32 17.94
C ALA A 336 3.36 -16.54 17.41
N ASN A 337 3.60 -17.59 16.67
CA ASN A 337 4.90 -17.89 16.06
C ASN A 337 4.90 -17.40 14.62
N GLY A 338 5.19 -16.11 14.46
CA GLY A 338 5.56 -15.46 13.20
C GLY A 338 4.64 -15.75 12.01
N ILE A 339 4.10 -14.71 11.38
CA ILE A 339 3.36 -14.85 10.11
C ILE A 339 4.35 -15.37 9.05
N VAL A 340 4.13 -16.61 8.59
CA VAL A 340 4.87 -17.12 7.43
C VAL A 340 4.31 -16.44 6.18
N THR A 341 5.10 -15.57 5.57
CA THR A 341 4.71 -14.82 4.37
C THR A 341 4.91 -15.64 3.09
N HIS A 342 4.29 -15.19 2.00
CA HIS A 342 4.49 -15.79 0.68
C HIS A 342 5.94 -15.67 0.21
N GLY A 343 6.58 -14.54 0.47
CA GLY A 343 7.89 -14.20 -0.07
C GLY A 343 7.85 -13.95 -1.59
N ILE A 344 9.00 -13.60 -2.15
CA ILE A 344 9.15 -13.42 -3.60
C ILE A 344 9.17 -14.79 -4.29
N GLN A 345 8.25 -15.02 -5.23
CA GLN A 345 8.02 -16.31 -5.86
C GLN A 345 8.79 -16.50 -7.18
N SER A 346 9.24 -15.42 -7.80
CA SER A 346 9.96 -15.47 -9.06
C SER A 346 10.85 -14.24 -9.28
N ILE A 347 11.87 -14.37 -10.14
CA ILE A 347 12.73 -13.25 -10.59
C ILE A 347 11.88 -12.16 -11.25
N ARG A 348 10.84 -12.55 -11.98
CA ARG A 348 9.92 -11.59 -12.60
C ARG A 348 9.16 -10.77 -11.54
N GLN A 349 8.60 -11.42 -10.53
CA GLN A 349 7.94 -10.73 -9.43
C GLN A 349 8.91 -9.81 -8.68
N GLN A 350 10.12 -10.29 -8.40
CA GLN A 350 11.19 -9.48 -7.80
C GLN A 350 11.40 -8.18 -8.60
N ARG A 351 11.52 -8.27 -9.93
CA ARG A 351 11.71 -7.11 -10.80
C ARG A 351 10.52 -6.15 -10.74
N LEU A 352 9.29 -6.66 -10.80
CA LEU A 352 8.08 -5.83 -10.71
C LEU A 352 7.96 -5.07 -9.38
N LEU A 353 8.29 -5.73 -8.26
CA LEU A 353 8.34 -5.09 -6.94
C LEU A 353 9.38 -3.96 -6.89
N CYS A 354 10.58 -4.22 -7.43
CA CYS A 354 11.63 -3.23 -7.52
C CYS A 354 11.21 -2.03 -8.39
N GLU A 355 10.60 -2.27 -9.53
CA GLU A 355 10.10 -1.23 -10.44
C GLU A 355 8.99 -0.39 -9.80
N SER A 356 8.01 -1.03 -9.16
CA SER A 356 6.93 -0.35 -8.45
C SER A 356 7.49 0.58 -7.35
N ALA A 357 8.36 0.07 -6.50
CA ALA A 357 8.97 0.85 -5.42
C ALA A 357 9.83 2.01 -5.96
N LEU A 358 10.66 1.77 -6.98
CA LEU A 358 11.56 2.80 -7.53
C LEU A 358 10.82 3.91 -8.26
N ASN A 359 9.80 3.59 -9.04
CA ASN A 359 9.00 4.60 -9.73
C ASN A 359 8.38 5.57 -8.72
N TYR A 360 7.82 5.03 -7.67
CA TYR A 360 7.21 5.82 -6.61
C TYR A 360 8.23 6.65 -5.81
N ILE A 361 9.36 6.05 -5.43
CA ILE A 361 10.44 6.76 -4.71
C ILE A 361 11.03 7.86 -5.57
N SER A 362 11.23 7.63 -6.86
CA SER A 362 11.74 8.61 -7.81
C SER A 362 10.86 9.86 -7.88
N GLU A 363 9.53 9.69 -7.86
CA GLU A 363 8.60 10.81 -7.78
C GLU A 363 8.73 11.57 -6.46
N LYS A 364 8.82 10.88 -5.33
CA LYS A 364 9.00 11.52 -4.01
C LYS A 364 10.33 12.24 -3.87
N MET A 365 11.41 11.66 -4.36
CA MET A 365 12.76 12.26 -4.30
C MET A 365 12.86 13.57 -5.07
N SER A 366 11.98 13.83 -6.03
CA SER A 366 11.91 15.13 -6.70
C SER A 366 11.47 16.26 -5.76
N VAL A 367 10.82 15.93 -4.64
CA VAL A 367 10.34 16.87 -3.62
C VAL A 367 11.28 16.88 -2.42
N LEU A 368 11.58 15.70 -1.88
CA LEU A 368 12.43 15.52 -0.71
C LEU A 368 13.15 14.17 -0.77
N VAL A 369 14.47 14.19 -0.54
CA VAL A 369 15.27 12.97 -0.38
C VAL A 369 15.32 12.60 1.09
N GLU A 370 14.73 11.47 1.44
CA GLU A 370 14.75 10.92 2.79
C GLU A 370 15.69 9.71 2.89
N GLN A 371 16.18 9.42 4.09
CA GLN A 371 17.05 8.27 4.32
C GLN A 371 16.37 6.95 3.92
N GLU A 372 15.06 6.86 4.12
CA GLU A 372 14.25 5.69 3.72
C GLU A 372 14.31 5.41 2.23
N HIS A 373 14.31 6.45 1.41
CA HIS A 373 14.43 6.32 -0.04
C HIS A 373 15.79 5.73 -0.41
N ILE A 374 16.86 6.25 0.19
CA ILE A 374 18.22 5.76 -0.01
C ILE A 374 18.35 4.28 0.41
N ASP A 375 17.81 3.93 1.57
CA ASP A 375 17.87 2.56 2.11
C ASP A 375 17.08 1.57 1.22
N THR A 376 15.94 2.01 0.70
CA THR A 376 15.18 1.20 -0.28
C THR A 376 15.96 1.00 -1.57
N ILE A 377 16.56 2.04 -2.12
CA ILE A 377 17.36 1.95 -3.35
C ILE A 377 18.56 1.00 -3.12
N LYS A 378 19.23 1.09 -1.97
CA LYS A 378 20.32 0.16 -1.59
C LYS A 378 19.82 -1.27 -1.45
N ALA A 379 18.64 -1.49 -0.86
CA ALA A 379 18.05 -2.82 -0.75
C ALA A 379 17.76 -3.41 -2.13
N ILE A 380 17.17 -2.62 -3.02
CA ILE A 380 16.91 -3.03 -4.41
C ILE A 380 18.22 -3.34 -5.16
N THR A 381 19.28 -2.53 -4.97
CA THR A 381 20.59 -2.78 -5.59
C THR A 381 21.19 -4.12 -5.16
N ARG A 382 20.98 -4.52 -3.90
CA ARG A 382 21.43 -5.83 -3.39
C ARG A 382 20.58 -6.96 -3.93
N LEU A 383 19.26 -6.76 -4.02
CA LEU A 383 18.32 -7.77 -4.46
C LEU A 383 18.42 -8.05 -5.96
N ASP A 384 18.62 -7.01 -6.76
CA ASP A 384 18.74 -7.06 -8.22
C ASP A 384 19.98 -6.28 -8.70
N PRO A 385 21.19 -6.90 -8.61
CA PRO A 385 22.44 -6.22 -8.96
C PRO A 385 22.55 -5.79 -10.42
N ASP A 386 21.81 -6.43 -11.33
CA ASP A 386 21.81 -6.12 -12.76
C ASP A 386 20.83 -5.02 -13.15
N TYR A 387 20.06 -4.51 -12.18
CA TYR A 387 19.14 -3.41 -12.41
C TYR A 387 19.85 -2.06 -12.31
N ALA A 388 19.96 -1.35 -13.43
CA ALA A 388 20.75 -0.11 -13.53
C ALA A 388 20.09 1.08 -12.80
N MET A 389 18.76 1.18 -12.79
CA MET A 389 18.00 2.33 -12.24
C MET A 389 18.37 2.68 -10.79
N PRO A 390 18.51 1.71 -9.86
CA PRO A 390 18.90 2.02 -8.48
C PRO A 390 20.25 2.74 -8.39
N ARG A 391 21.25 2.34 -9.21
CA ARG A 391 22.57 2.99 -9.21
C ARG A 391 22.51 4.41 -9.75
N TYR A 392 21.69 4.64 -10.77
CA TYR A 392 21.45 6.00 -11.29
C TYR A 392 20.87 6.91 -10.20
N LEU A 393 19.85 6.45 -9.48
CA LEU A 393 19.24 7.24 -8.40
C LEU A 393 20.22 7.51 -7.25
N LEU A 394 21.05 6.52 -6.87
CA LEU A 394 22.11 6.75 -5.87
C LEU A 394 23.16 7.73 -6.39
N GLY A 395 23.54 7.65 -7.67
CA GLY A 395 24.46 8.60 -8.31
C GLY A 395 23.89 10.01 -8.32
N LEU A 396 22.58 10.16 -8.59
CA LEU A 396 21.90 11.45 -8.53
C LEU A 396 21.94 12.05 -7.11
N VAL A 397 21.62 11.24 -6.08
CA VAL A 397 21.70 11.66 -4.68
C VAL A 397 23.12 12.06 -4.30
N ALA A 398 24.13 11.26 -4.64
CA ALA A 398 25.52 11.55 -4.37
C ALA A 398 25.96 12.85 -5.01
N ALA A 399 25.55 13.10 -6.26
CA ALA A 399 25.82 14.36 -6.96
C ALA A 399 25.15 15.59 -6.31
N GLN A 400 23.96 15.41 -5.75
CA GLN A 400 23.23 16.48 -5.05
C GLN A 400 23.90 16.88 -3.73
N ILE A 401 24.41 15.91 -2.97
CA ILE A 401 25.10 16.16 -1.69
C ILE A 401 26.59 16.52 -1.85
N GLY A 402 27.10 16.54 -3.09
CA GLY A 402 28.48 16.90 -3.39
C GLY A 402 29.49 15.75 -3.25
N ASP A 403 29.03 14.51 -3.09
CA ASP A 403 29.90 13.30 -3.10
C ASP A 403 30.15 12.86 -4.55
N PHE A 404 30.95 13.68 -5.23
CA PHE A 404 31.16 13.54 -6.69
C PHE A 404 31.92 12.27 -7.08
N ASP A 405 32.87 11.82 -6.26
CA ASP A 405 33.63 10.60 -6.54
C ASP A 405 32.71 9.37 -6.56
N ASN A 406 31.87 9.24 -5.55
CA ASN A 406 30.88 8.17 -5.47
C ASN A 406 29.82 8.28 -6.58
N ALA A 407 29.39 9.52 -6.90
CA ALA A 407 28.46 9.76 -8.00
C ALA A 407 29.03 9.25 -9.34
N LEU A 408 30.28 9.57 -9.65
CA LEU A 408 30.94 9.14 -10.88
C LEU A 408 31.06 7.61 -10.96
N GLN A 409 31.45 6.95 -9.87
CA GLN A 409 31.54 5.49 -9.82
C GLN A 409 30.19 4.84 -10.08
N LEU A 410 29.13 5.30 -9.39
CA LEU A 410 27.76 4.77 -9.55
C LEU A 410 27.24 4.95 -10.98
N LEU A 411 27.54 6.08 -11.60
CA LEU A 411 27.15 6.37 -12.97
C LEU A 411 27.91 5.52 -13.99
N ASP A 412 29.19 5.23 -13.74
CA ASP A 412 29.98 4.32 -14.59
C ASP A 412 29.44 2.90 -14.53
N ASP A 413 29.14 2.38 -13.33
CA ASP A 413 28.49 1.08 -13.15
C ASP A 413 27.14 1.04 -13.88
N CYS A 414 26.37 2.12 -13.79
CA CYS A 414 25.08 2.24 -14.46
C CYS A 414 25.22 2.21 -15.99
N ILE A 415 26.20 2.91 -16.56
CA ILE A 415 26.49 2.92 -18.00
C ILE A 415 26.87 1.51 -18.48
N ILE A 416 27.70 0.79 -17.72
CA ILE A 416 28.08 -0.59 -18.05
C ILE A 416 26.82 -1.49 -18.09
N LEU A 417 25.96 -1.40 -17.09
CA LEU A 417 24.75 -2.22 -17.03
C LEU A 417 23.75 -1.86 -18.14
N SER A 418 23.57 -0.56 -18.43
CA SER A 418 22.66 -0.11 -19.48
C SER A 418 23.13 -0.52 -20.89
N ASN A 419 24.42 -0.51 -21.13
CA ASN A 419 25.01 -0.97 -22.40
C ASN A 419 24.81 -2.48 -22.60
N ASN A 420 24.96 -3.27 -21.53
CA ASN A 420 24.70 -4.72 -21.57
C ASN A 420 23.22 -5.01 -21.86
N GLY A 421 22.31 -4.22 -21.31
CA GLY A 421 20.86 -4.31 -21.53
C GLY A 421 20.35 -3.59 -22.80
N ARG A 422 21.24 -2.88 -23.52
CA ARG A 422 20.90 -2.06 -24.71
C ARG A 422 19.83 -0.99 -24.44
N ASN A 423 19.77 -0.44 -23.24
CA ASN A 423 18.86 0.65 -22.89
C ASN A 423 19.52 2.01 -23.16
N LEU A 424 19.31 2.51 -24.39
CA LEU A 424 19.97 3.75 -24.86
C LEU A 424 19.51 5.00 -24.11
N ASP A 425 18.25 5.09 -23.73
CA ASP A 425 17.73 6.27 -23.01
C ASP A 425 18.34 6.38 -21.61
N PHE A 426 18.60 5.24 -21.00
CA PHE A 426 19.22 5.19 -19.68
C PHE A 426 20.71 5.53 -19.73
N ASP A 427 21.44 5.04 -20.73
CA ASP A 427 22.83 5.43 -21.01
C ASP A 427 22.93 6.96 -21.20
N ARG A 428 21.96 7.55 -21.91
CA ARG A 428 21.88 9.02 -22.09
C ARG A 428 21.75 9.74 -20.75
N ALA A 429 20.81 9.33 -19.89
CA ALA A 429 20.60 9.98 -18.59
C ALA A 429 21.86 9.90 -17.70
N CYS A 430 22.51 8.73 -17.64
CA CYS A 430 23.72 8.53 -16.87
C CYS A 430 24.88 9.41 -17.36
N ARG A 431 25.13 9.46 -18.67
CA ARG A 431 26.21 10.28 -19.24
C ARG A 431 25.95 11.78 -19.11
N SER A 432 24.69 12.22 -19.24
CA SER A 432 24.33 13.62 -19.02
C SER A 432 24.63 14.04 -17.58
N LEU A 433 24.19 13.25 -16.61
CA LEU A 433 24.46 13.52 -15.20
C LEU A 433 25.97 13.45 -14.88
N LYS A 434 26.69 12.51 -15.48
CA LYS A 434 28.16 12.39 -15.34
C LYS A 434 28.89 13.63 -15.88
N ALA A 435 28.46 14.14 -17.03
CA ALA A 435 29.03 15.38 -17.60
C ALA A 435 28.77 16.59 -16.68
N GLU A 436 27.56 16.71 -16.12
CA GLU A 436 27.22 17.75 -15.15
C GLU A 436 28.08 17.66 -13.87
N VAL A 437 28.37 16.46 -13.39
CA VAL A 437 29.26 16.24 -12.24
C VAL A 437 30.69 16.73 -12.58
N PHE A 438 31.20 16.41 -13.78
CA PHE A 438 32.51 16.90 -14.20
C PHE A 438 32.53 18.42 -14.37
N GLU A 439 31.45 19.06 -14.82
CA GLU A 439 31.35 20.52 -14.85
C GLU A 439 31.44 21.11 -13.43
N LYS A 440 30.78 20.53 -12.46
CA LYS A 440 30.84 20.96 -11.04
C LYS A 440 32.23 20.77 -10.41
N LEU A 441 33.03 19.86 -10.96
CA LEU A 441 34.42 19.62 -10.57
C LEU A 441 35.42 20.49 -11.34
N ASP A 442 34.94 21.46 -12.13
CA ASP A 442 35.73 22.27 -13.05
C ASP A 442 36.56 21.43 -14.06
N ASN A 443 36.16 20.17 -14.28
CA ASN A 443 36.85 19.28 -15.23
C ASN A 443 36.20 19.34 -16.62
N SER A 444 36.35 20.50 -17.28
CA SER A 444 35.74 20.75 -18.58
C SER A 444 36.18 19.75 -19.66
N GLY A 445 37.38 19.16 -19.53
CA GLY A 445 37.89 18.15 -20.49
C GLY A 445 37.08 16.84 -20.46
N GLN A 446 36.85 16.31 -19.29
CA GLN A 446 36.05 15.09 -19.13
C GLN A 446 34.56 15.34 -19.39
N ALA A 447 34.02 16.49 -18.97
CA ALA A 447 32.66 16.90 -19.31
C ALA A 447 32.45 16.94 -20.84
N LEU A 448 33.37 17.55 -21.57
CA LEU A 448 33.30 17.59 -23.04
C LEU A 448 33.36 16.21 -23.66
N GLN A 449 34.18 15.31 -23.13
CA GLN A 449 34.26 13.92 -23.62
C GLN A 449 32.93 13.20 -23.49
N GLU A 450 32.23 13.29 -22.34
CA GLU A 450 30.91 12.66 -22.14
C GLU A 450 29.86 13.26 -23.09
N TYR A 451 29.82 14.57 -23.26
CA TYR A 451 28.91 15.21 -24.23
C TYR A 451 29.23 14.86 -25.69
N LEU A 452 30.48 14.63 -26.04
CA LEU A 452 30.85 14.18 -27.38
C LEU A 452 30.38 12.71 -27.62
N GLU A 453 30.51 11.85 -26.62
CA GLU A 453 29.96 10.48 -26.71
C GLU A 453 28.41 10.48 -26.83
N LEU A 454 27.73 11.37 -26.10
CA LEU A 454 26.30 11.58 -26.24
C LEU A 454 25.92 12.06 -27.65
N ASN A 455 26.67 13.05 -28.18
CA ASN A 455 26.41 13.60 -29.51
C ASN A 455 26.60 12.57 -30.63
N LYS A 456 27.47 11.58 -30.48
CA LYS A 456 27.60 10.48 -31.44
C LYS A 456 26.31 9.63 -31.53
N LYS A 457 25.63 9.49 -30.42
CA LYS A 457 24.38 8.70 -30.32
C LYS A 457 23.14 9.53 -30.60
N TYR A 458 23.16 10.83 -30.28
CA TYR A 458 22.03 11.77 -30.37
C TYR A 458 22.43 13.08 -31.08
N PRO A 459 22.79 13.04 -32.37
CA PRO A 459 23.40 14.17 -33.07
C PRO A 459 22.48 15.37 -33.26
N GLU A 460 21.18 15.22 -33.15
CA GLU A 460 20.18 16.28 -33.32
C GLU A 460 19.78 16.96 -32.00
N ASN A 461 20.36 16.57 -30.86
CA ASN A 461 19.99 17.16 -29.58
C ASN A 461 20.67 18.51 -29.39
N THR A 462 19.88 19.59 -29.49
CA THR A 462 20.35 20.98 -29.43
C THR A 462 21.02 21.32 -28.09
N GLU A 463 20.53 20.81 -26.98
CA GLU A 463 21.07 21.04 -25.64
C GLU A 463 22.49 20.47 -25.52
N ILE A 464 22.73 19.26 -26.01
CA ILE A 464 24.04 18.63 -26.03
C ILE A 464 24.99 19.44 -26.93
N LEU A 465 24.54 19.90 -28.08
CA LEU A 465 25.36 20.72 -29.01
C LEU A 465 25.72 22.04 -28.36
N ASP A 466 24.82 22.71 -27.67
CA ASP A 466 25.08 23.97 -26.98
C ASP A 466 26.14 23.79 -25.88
N ARG A 467 26.01 22.72 -25.05
CA ARG A 467 27.01 22.41 -24.00
C ARG A 467 28.38 22.12 -24.59
N ILE A 468 28.47 21.35 -25.67
CA ILE A 468 29.74 21.14 -26.40
C ILE A 468 30.33 22.44 -26.87
N SER A 469 29.51 23.33 -27.42
CA SER A 469 29.98 24.65 -27.92
C SER A 469 30.53 25.52 -26.81
N VAL A 470 29.90 25.57 -25.66
CA VAL A 470 30.33 26.28 -24.46
C VAL A 470 31.66 25.72 -23.94
N LEU A 471 31.74 24.41 -23.71
CA LEU A 471 32.93 23.75 -23.15
C LEU A 471 34.16 23.87 -24.06
N LYS A 472 33.99 23.83 -25.40
CA LYS A 472 35.09 24.04 -26.34
C LYS A 472 35.69 25.45 -26.27
N LYS A 473 34.97 26.45 -25.77
CA LYS A 473 35.46 27.84 -25.58
C LYS A 473 36.20 28.02 -24.24
N THR A 474 35.86 27.20 -23.23
CA THR A 474 36.44 27.26 -21.89
C THR A 474 37.74 26.48 -21.75
N ILE A 475 37.97 25.47 -22.59
CA ILE A 475 39.20 24.67 -22.57
C ILE A 475 40.32 25.47 -23.27
N PRO A 476 41.45 25.74 -22.60
CA PRO A 476 42.60 26.41 -23.24
C PRO A 476 43.06 25.62 -24.47
N LYS A 477 43.25 26.31 -25.59
CA LYS A 477 43.90 25.74 -26.77
C LYS A 477 45.37 25.51 -26.41
N THR A 478 45.73 24.28 -26.03
CA THR A 478 47.12 23.84 -25.88
C THR A 478 47.80 23.79 -27.23
#